data_69faa81ac4b40aae6870778805b80f59
#
_entry.id   69faa81ac4b40aae6870778805b80f59
#
_cell.length_a   1.000
_cell.length_b   1.000
_cell.length_c   1.000
_cell.angle_alpha   90.00
_cell.angle_beta   90.00
_cell.angle_gamma   90.00
#
_symmetry.space_group_name_H-M   'P 1'
#
loop_
_entity.id
_entity.type
_entity.pdbx_description
1 polymer ?
#
loop_
_entity_poly.entity_id
_entity_poly.type
_entity_poly.pdbx_seq_one_letter_code
_entity_poly.pdbx_strand_id
1 'polypeptide(L)'
;MNNYQDLYSVYGEYNDKFYLETYSNHKDAYSRYAELSFKMLKQATKEWKKNPDLIPQFYESTIDGYNKSAHCRIGHIYVDRIPDVDEID
;
A
#
# COMPACT_ATOMS: atom_id res chain seq x y z
N MET A 1 -5.13 23.48 23.23
CA MET A 1 -5.86 22.86 22.15
C MET A 1 -4.98 21.86 21.43
N ASN A 2 -5.45 20.66 21.31
CA ASN A 2 -4.68 19.63 20.67
C ASN A 2 -4.98 19.62 19.19
N ASN A 3 -3.94 19.77 18.41
CA ASN A 3 -4.03 19.65 16.97
C ASN A 3 -3.52 18.28 16.55
N TYR A 4 -4.17 17.26 17.10
CA TYR A 4 -3.81 15.91 16.70
C TYR A 4 -4.10 15.75 15.25
N GLN A 5 -3.11 15.33 14.53
CA GLN A 5 -3.24 15.07 13.12
C GLN A 5 -2.77 13.66 12.87
N ASP A 6 -3.68 12.84 12.40
CA ASP A 6 -3.29 11.50 12.02
C ASP A 6 -2.34 11.57 10.84
N LEU A 7 -1.38 10.70 10.86
CA LEU A 7 -0.50 10.50 9.72
C LEU A 7 -0.87 9.18 9.06
N TYR A 8 -0.55 9.08 7.80
CA TYR A 8 -0.81 7.89 7.00
C TYR A 8 0.47 7.47 6.33
N SER A 9 0.77 6.19 6.40
CA SER A 9 1.96 5.64 5.79
C SER A 9 1.58 4.75 4.63
N VAL A 10 2.29 4.90 3.51
CA VAL A 10 2.19 4.00 2.37
C VAL A 10 3.54 3.32 2.24
N TYR A 11 3.55 2.00 2.31
CA TYR A 11 4.82 1.28 2.29
C TYR A 11 4.65 -0.10 1.68
N GLY A 12 5.78 -0.68 1.33
CA GLY A 12 5.80 -2.01 0.77
C GLY A 12 6.94 -2.19 -0.20
N GLU A 13 6.84 -3.26 -0.94
CA GLU A 13 7.86 -3.56 -1.94
C GLU A 13 7.29 -4.42 -3.05
N TYR A 14 7.82 -4.25 -4.23
CA TYR A 14 7.62 -5.19 -5.31
C TYR A 14 8.80 -5.07 -6.28
N ASN A 15 9.20 -6.18 -6.83
CA ASN A 15 10.23 -6.23 -7.88
C ASN A 15 11.52 -5.52 -7.45
N ASP A 16 11.94 -5.77 -6.19
CA ASP A 16 13.15 -5.21 -5.57
C ASP A 16 13.12 -3.69 -5.36
N LYS A 17 11.96 -3.07 -5.47
CA LYS A 17 11.78 -1.66 -5.15
C LYS A 17 11.05 -1.54 -3.83
N PHE A 18 11.54 -0.64 -2.97
CA PHE A 18 10.99 -0.39 -1.65
C PHE A 18 10.35 0.99 -1.62
N TYR A 19 9.22 1.07 -0.94
CA TYR A 19 8.49 2.32 -0.78
C TYR A 19 8.18 2.55 0.68
N LEU A 20 8.38 3.79 1.14
CA LEU A 20 7.99 4.21 2.47
C LEU A 20 7.73 5.71 2.40
N GLU A 21 6.46 6.08 2.46
CA GLU A 21 6.05 7.46 2.30
C GLU A 21 5.02 7.80 3.37
N THR A 22 5.05 9.03 3.85
CA THR A 22 4.15 9.50 4.87
C THR A 22 3.33 10.67 4.35
N TYR A 23 2.05 10.67 4.67
CA TYR A 23 1.10 11.67 4.20
C TYR A 23 0.31 12.22 5.37
N SER A 24 -0.07 13.49 5.28
CA SER A 24 -0.84 14.16 6.33
C SER A 24 -2.34 14.01 6.15
N ASN A 25 -2.80 13.47 5.04
CA ASN A 25 -4.23 13.21 4.85
C ASN A 25 -4.46 11.89 4.14
N HIS A 26 -5.63 11.33 4.44
CA HIS A 26 -6.01 10.02 3.96
C HIS A 26 -6.14 9.95 2.44
N LYS A 27 -6.67 10.99 1.85
CA LYS A 27 -6.92 11.01 0.41
C LYS A 27 -5.62 10.84 -0.38
N ASP A 28 -4.57 11.59 -0.01
CA ASP A 28 -3.31 11.51 -0.70
C ASP A 28 -2.62 10.17 -0.48
N ALA A 29 -2.66 9.67 0.75
CA ALA A 29 -2.09 8.36 1.06
C ALA A 29 -2.79 7.27 0.25
N TYR A 30 -4.10 7.33 0.21
CA TYR A 30 -4.89 6.32 -0.50
C TYR A 30 -4.64 6.35 -2.00
N SER A 31 -4.52 7.56 -2.56
CA SER A 31 -4.21 7.72 -3.98
C SER A 31 -2.85 7.10 -4.32
N ARG A 32 -1.88 7.31 -3.43
CA ARG A 32 -0.55 6.74 -3.65
C ARG A 32 -0.56 5.22 -3.51
N TYR A 33 -1.27 4.71 -2.50
CA TYR A 33 -1.45 3.27 -2.34
C TYR A 33 -2.06 2.65 -3.60
N ALA A 34 -3.12 3.25 -4.11
CA ALA A 34 -3.79 2.75 -5.30
C ALA A 34 -2.86 2.78 -6.51
N GLU A 35 -2.09 3.85 -6.66
CA GLU A 35 -1.13 3.97 -7.77
C GLU A 35 -0.07 2.88 -7.71
N LEU A 36 0.52 2.68 -6.54
CA LEU A 36 1.57 1.66 -6.37
C LEU A 36 1.01 0.25 -6.54
N SER A 37 -0.17 0.00 -6.00
CA SER A 37 -0.83 -1.30 -6.14
C SER A 37 -1.11 -1.61 -7.61
N PHE A 38 -1.56 -0.61 -8.36
CA PHE A 38 -1.83 -0.77 -9.78
C PHE A 38 -0.55 -1.05 -10.56
N LYS A 39 0.52 -0.32 -10.25
CA LYS A 39 1.82 -0.55 -10.90
C LYS A 39 2.34 -1.95 -10.63
N MET A 40 2.19 -2.41 -9.40
CA MET A 40 2.60 -3.76 -9.01
C MET A 40 1.81 -4.80 -9.81
N LEU A 41 0.49 -4.66 -9.86
CA LEU A 41 -0.36 -5.59 -10.60
C LEU A 41 -0.02 -5.57 -12.10
N LYS A 42 0.23 -4.39 -12.65
CA LYS A 42 0.58 -4.26 -14.06
C LYS A 42 1.89 -4.99 -14.38
N GLN A 43 2.87 -4.89 -13.50
CA GLN A 43 4.14 -5.62 -13.69
C GLN A 43 3.93 -7.12 -13.61
N ALA A 44 3.18 -7.59 -12.62
CA ALA A 44 2.89 -9.01 -12.48
C ALA A 44 2.13 -9.56 -13.69
N THR A 45 1.21 -8.76 -14.23
CA THR A 45 0.44 -9.14 -15.42
C THR A 45 1.32 -9.25 -16.65
N LYS A 46 2.30 -8.35 -16.79
CA LYS A 46 3.27 -8.44 -17.88
C LYS A 46 4.05 -9.75 -17.84
N GLU A 47 4.47 -10.15 -16.64
CA GLU A 47 5.21 -11.40 -16.47
C GLU A 47 4.33 -12.60 -16.77
N TRP A 48 3.07 -12.53 -16.38
CA TRP A 48 2.10 -13.58 -16.65
C TRP A 48 1.87 -13.77 -18.16
N LYS A 49 1.83 -12.67 -18.90
CA LYS A 49 1.66 -12.75 -20.36
C LYS A 49 2.84 -13.46 -21.03
N LYS A 50 4.02 -13.37 -20.45
CA LYS A 50 5.21 -14.03 -20.97
C LYS A 50 5.32 -15.48 -20.52
N ASN A 51 4.82 -15.78 -19.31
CA ASN A 51 4.89 -17.13 -18.75
C ASN A 51 3.57 -17.44 -18.03
N PRO A 52 2.73 -18.31 -18.62
CA PRO A 52 1.42 -18.61 -18.03
C PRO A 52 1.47 -19.22 -16.62
N ASP A 53 2.62 -19.73 -16.20
CA ASP A 53 2.74 -20.28 -14.85
C ASP A 53 2.88 -19.20 -13.79
N LEU A 54 3.15 -17.94 -14.18
CA LEU A 54 3.37 -16.84 -13.26
C LEU A 54 2.06 -16.07 -13.02
N ILE A 55 1.09 -16.74 -12.46
CA ILE A 55 -0.21 -16.14 -12.15
C ILE A 55 0.01 -15.03 -11.11
N PRO A 56 -0.52 -13.82 -11.33
CA PRO A 56 -0.30 -12.70 -10.40
C PRO A 56 -0.78 -12.95 -8.98
N GLN A 57 -1.88 -13.68 -8.80
CA GLN A 57 -2.48 -13.97 -7.49
C GLN A 57 -2.74 -12.68 -6.69
N PHE A 58 -3.30 -11.68 -7.37
CA PHE A 58 -3.57 -10.39 -6.74
C PHE A 58 -4.79 -10.48 -5.85
N TYR A 59 -4.67 -9.90 -4.65
CA TYR A 59 -5.81 -9.72 -3.77
C TYR A 59 -5.59 -8.50 -2.89
N GLU A 60 -6.69 -7.94 -2.39
CA GLU A 60 -6.65 -6.83 -1.44
C GLU A 60 -7.32 -7.25 -0.14
N SER A 61 -6.81 -6.74 0.97
CA SER A 61 -7.42 -6.90 2.29
C SER A 61 -7.70 -5.53 2.87
N THR A 62 -8.86 -5.39 3.48
CA THR A 62 -9.22 -4.19 4.22
C THR A 62 -9.38 -4.57 5.67
N ILE A 63 -8.56 -3.98 6.55
CA ILE A 63 -8.61 -4.27 7.98
C ILE A 63 -9.65 -3.37 8.64
N ASP A 64 -9.65 -2.08 8.26
CA ASP A 64 -10.66 -1.14 8.71
C ASP A 64 -10.74 0.00 7.70
N GLY A 65 -11.38 1.10 8.05
CA GLY A 65 -11.59 2.21 7.12
C GLY A 65 -10.32 2.92 6.65
N TYR A 66 -9.20 2.65 7.31
CA TYR A 66 -7.94 3.36 7.03
C TYR A 66 -6.80 2.44 6.63
N ASN A 67 -6.89 1.18 6.94
CA ASN A 67 -5.79 0.24 6.74
C ASN A 67 -6.15 -0.78 5.66
N LYS A 68 -5.37 -0.76 4.60
CA LYS A 68 -5.54 -1.69 3.49
C LYS A 68 -4.22 -2.25 3.03
N SER A 69 -4.30 -3.39 2.38
CA SER A 69 -3.12 -3.99 1.77
C SER A 69 -3.46 -4.60 0.43
N ALA A 70 -2.50 -4.56 -0.47
CA ALA A 70 -2.58 -5.22 -1.76
C ALA A 70 -1.42 -6.19 -1.86
N HIS A 71 -1.70 -7.39 -2.33
CA HIS A 71 -0.71 -8.46 -2.41
C HIS A 71 -0.76 -9.11 -3.76
N CYS A 72 0.39 -9.51 -4.25
CA CYS A 72 0.45 -10.37 -5.42
C CYS A 72 1.76 -11.16 -5.39
N ARG A 73 1.96 -11.96 -6.42
CA ARG A 73 3.14 -12.83 -6.50
C ARG A 73 4.46 -12.08 -6.34
N ILE A 74 4.54 -10.83 -6.80
CA ILE A 74 5.81 -10.10 -6.83
C ILE A 74 6.00 -9.11 -5.69
N GLY A 75 5.00 -8.96 -4.81
CA GLY A 75 5.16 -8.04 -3.70
C GLY A 75 3.87 -7.66 -2.99
N HIS A 76 3.95 -6.58 -2.23
CA HIS A 76 2.84 -6.12 -1.43
C HIS A 76 2.97 -4.62 -1.17
N ILE A 77 1.82 -3.96 -1.07
CA ILE A 77 1.74 -2.52 -0.76
C ILE A 77 0.70 -2.34 0.34
N TYR A 78 1.03 -1.51 1.32
CA TYR A 78 0.17 -1.22 2.47
C TYR A 78 -0.12 0.26 2.57
N VAL A 79 -1.28 0.58 3.10
CA VAL A 79 -1.57 1.92 3.59
C VAL A 79 -2.13 1.77 5.01
N ASP A 80 -1.52 2.48 5.95
CA ASP A 80 -1.88 2.41 7.35
C ASP A 80 -2.06 3.82 7.92
N ARG A 81 -3.05 3.95 8.79
CA ARG A 81 -3.19 5.14 9.61
C ARG A 81 -2.26 5.02 10.82
N ILE A 82 -1.47 6.05 11.05
CA ILE A 82 -0.56 6.09 12.18
C ILE A 82 -1.15 7.09 13.19
N PRO A 83 -1.53 6.65 14.39
CA PRO A 83 -2.02 7.58 15.40
C PRO A 83 -0.95 8.60 15.79
N ASP A 84 -1.40 9.75 16.26
CA ASP A 84 -0.49 10.75 16.79
C ASP A 84 0.28 10.14 17.96
N VAL A 85 1.60 10.43 18.02
CA VAL A 85 2.44 9.86 19.06
C VAL A 85 1.98 10.24 20.48
N ASP A 86 1.31 11.38 20.61
CA ASP A 86 0.81 11.80 21.90
C ASP A 86 -0.31 10.92 22.43
N GLU A 87 -0.89 10.09 21.60
CA GLU A 87 -1.92 9.15 22.00
C GLU A 87 -1.35 7.86 22.57
N ILE A 88 -0.05 7.68 22.50
CA ILE A 88 0.57 6.40 22.83
C ILE A 88 0.93 6.31 24.32
N ASP A 89 0.92 7.38 25.03
CA ASP A 89 1.30 7.40 26.44
C ASP A 89 0.41 6.56 27.32
#